data_7fb56e0b1fb0a306b2d6e121eb0826ac
#
_entry.id   7fb56e0b1fb0a306b2d6e121eb0826ac
#
_cell.length_a   1.000
_cell.length_b   1.000
_cell.length_c   1.000
_cell.angle_alpha   90.00
_cell.angle_beta   90.00
_cell.angle_gamma   90.00
#
_symmetry.space_group_name_H-M   'P 1'
#
loop_
_entity.id
_entity.type
_entity.pdbx_description
1 polymer ?
#
loop_
_entity_poly.entity_id
_entity_poly.type
_entity_poly.pdbx_seq_one_letter_code
_entity_poly.pdbx_strand_id
1 'polypeptide(L)'
;MMISLFLDVLSTNWHIILLFFIVAVLYSSVGFGGGSSYLAVLALTGLLFTQIRATALLCNVMVVTGNVLLYMQQKQYNWKKVIPLTLFSIPMAFLGGYLRISQTFFFILLGFTLLFAAITMWISNKVVTNNSKTKDLNLSKNAGYGGIIGFISGMVGIGGGIFLAPLLHLTNWDTPKKIAATASFFILVNSISGLIGQYTNPEFSIDWNLTSILLITVFIGGQIGSRMSNQFFSSTQLKKATAILIAFVSIRILIKYLF
;
A
#
# COMPACT_ATOMS: atom_id res chain seq x y z
N MET A 1 -24.23 12.49 22.46
CA MET A 1 -23.45 11.27 22.64
C MET A 1 -22.63 10.89 21.40
N MET A 2 -23.20 10.74 20.19
CA MET A 2 -22.43 10.36 18.99
C MET A 2 -21.46 11.46 18.52
N ILE A 3 -21.87 12.73 18.55
CA ILE A 3 -21.04 13.88 18.16
C ILE A 3 -19.89 14.11 19.17
N SER A 4 -20.14 13.96 20.47
CA SER A 4 -19.10 14.08 21.49
C SER A 4 -18.02 13.00 21.32
N LEU A 5 -18.42 11.74 21.09
CA LEU A 5 -17.50 10.63 20.82
C LEU A 5 -16.64 10.90 19.58
N PHE A 6 -17.23 11.43 18.50
CA PHE A 6 -16.52 11.78 17.29
C PHE A 6 -15.48 12.88 17.52
N LEU A 7 -15.85 13.93 18.26
CA LEU A 7 -14.93 15.03 18.62
C LEU A 7 -13.79 14.55 19.53
N ASP A 8 -14.07 13.64 20.45
CA ASP A 8 -13.05 13.04 21.33
C ASP A 8 -12.03 12.21 20.53
N VAL A 9 -12.51 11.36 19.60
CA VAL A 9 -11.62 10.59 18.72
C VAL A 9 -10.78 11.53 17.85
N LEU A 10 -11.35 12.60 17.34
CA LEU A 10 -10.67 13.57 16.48
C LEU A 10 -9.61 14.36 17.26
N SER A 11 -9.92 14.81 18.47
CA SER A 11 -8.97 15.54 19.31
C SER A 11 -7.83 14.66 19.84
N THR A 12 -8.11 13.40 20.16
CA THR A 12 -7.09 12.46 20.65
C THR A 12 -6.17 11.97 19.54
N ASN A 13 -6.68 11.79 18.31
CA ASN A 13 -5.94 11.18 17.20
C ASN A 13 -5.57 12.17 16.09
N TRP A 14 -5.64 13.48 16.33
CA TRP A 14 -5.40 14.49 15.30
C TRP A 14 -4.07 14.33 14.56
N HIS A 15 -3.01 13.91 15.25
CA HIS A 15 -1.70 13.67 14.68
C HIS A 15 -1.69 12.47 13.70
N ILE A 16 -2.44 11.40 14.00
CA ILE A 16 -2.60 10.24 13.11
C ILE A 16 -3.40 10.66 11.88
N ILE A 17 -4.48 11.41 12.07
CA ILE A 17 -5.34 11.92 10.99
C ILE A 17 -4.53 12.82 10.05
N LEU A 18 -3.73 13.73 10.60
CA LEU A 18 -2.86 14.60 9.80
C LEU A 18 -1.83 13.80 9.00
N LEU A 19 -1.18 12.81 9.63
CA LEU A 19 -0.22 11.94 8.94
C LEU A 19 -0.89 11.14 7.82
N PHE A 20 -2.08 10.59 8.06
CA PHE A 20 -2.85 9.87 7.03
C PHE A 20 -3.23 10.77 5.85
N PHE A 21 -3.64 12.01 6.14
CA PHE A 21 -3.93 13.00 5.10
C PHE A 21 -2.69 13.28 4.24
N ILE A 22 -1.57 13.60 4.87
CA ILE A 22 -0.30 13.88 4.18
C ILE A 22 0.13 12.67 3.34
N VAL A 23 0.11 11.47 3.92
CA VAL A 23 0.43 10.23 3.22
C VAL A 23 -0.49 10.02 2.01
N ALA A 24 -1.81 10.22 2.18
CA ALA A 24 -2.78 10.06 1.09
C ALA A 24 -2.51 11.02 -0.07
N VAL A 25 -2.26 12.31 0.21
CA VAL A 25 -1.91 13.31 -0.81
C VAL A 25 -0.64 12.91 -1.55
N LEU A 26 0.41 12.58 -0.81
CA LEU A 26 1.71 12.29 -1.37
C LEU A 26 1.70 11.00 -2.22
N TYR A 27 1.13 9.92 -1.70
CA TYR A 27 1.10 8.64 -2.42
C TYR A 27 0.16 8.65 -3.62
N SER A 28 -1.00 9.29 -3.48
CA SER A 28 -1.95 9.40 -4.58
C SER A 28 -1.40 10.24 -5.73
N SER A 29 -0.58 11.27 -5.47
CA SER A 29 0.05 12.07 -6.51
C SER A 29 0.97 11.28 -7.46
N VAL A 30 1.50 10.16 -6.98
CA VAL A 30 2.35 9.24 -7.78
C VAL A 30 1.64 7.93 -8.14
N GLY A 31 0.35 7.81 -7.86
CA GLY A 31 -0.47 6.66 -8.22
C GLY A 31 -0.43 5.49 -7.23
N PHE A 32 -0.03 5.71 -5.97
CA PHE A 32 0.02 4.66 -4.94
C PHE A 32 -1.03 4.86 -3.85
N GLY A 33 -1.28 3.82 -3.04
CA GLY A 33 -2.28 3.85 -1.97
C GLY A 33 -1.78 4.35 -0.62
N GLY A 34 -0.50 4.17 -0.31
CA GLY A 34 0.08 4.55 0.98
C GLY A 34 0.02 3.48 2.08
N GLY A 35 -0.44 2.26 1.79
CA GLY A 35 -0.67 1.21 2.78
C GLY A 35 0.49 0.89 3.70
N SER A 36 1.72 0.89 3.20
CA SER A 36 2.91 0.69 4.03
C SER A 36 3.10 1.79 5.07
N SER A 37 2.86 3.05 4.70
CA SER A 37 2.94 4.18 5.63
C SER A 37 1.76 4.18 6.60
N TYR A 38 0.55 3.80 6.17
CA TYR A 38 -0.58 3.62 7.08
C TYR A 38 -0.31 2.55 8.11
N LEU A 39 0.17 1.38 7.70
CA LEU A 39 0.59 0.32 8.61
C LEU A 39 1.69 0.78 9.57
N ALA A 40 2.69 1.50 9.05
CA ALA A 40 3.77 2.04 9.86
C ALA A 40 3.25 2.99 10.95
N VAL A 41 2.35 3.90 10.60
CA VAL A 41 1.74 4.84 11.55
C VAL A 41 0.86 4.09 12.57
N LEU A 42 -0.01 3.18 12.09
CA LEU A 42 -0.90 2.42 12.97
C LEU A 42 -0.15 1.43 13.88
N ALA A 43 0.99 0.89 13.44
CA ALA A 43 1.82 0.02 14.27
C ALA A 43 2.44 0.71 15.50
N LEU A 44 2.45 2.06 15.51
CA LEU A 44 2.88 2.86 16.66
C LEU A 44 1.72 3.17 17.62
N THR A 45 0.49 2.81 17.25
CA THR A 45 -0.69 2.94 18.10
C THR A 45 -0.89 1.69 18.98
N GLY A 46 -1.83 1.75 19.89
CA GLY A 46 -2.23 0.60 20.72
C GLY A 46 -3.28 -0.33 20.07
N LEU A 47 -3.57 -0.18 18.78
CA LEU A 47 -4.55 -0.98 18.06
C LEU A 47 -4.12 -2.44 17.94
N LEU A 48 -5.09 -3.34 17.89
CA LEU A 48 -4.85 -4.75 17.59
C LEU A 48 -4.30 -4.90 16.17
N PHE A 49 -3.41 -5.86 15.96
CA PHE A 49 -2.79 -6.08 14.64
C PHE A 49 -3.83 -6.42 13.55
N THR A 50 -4.95 -7.06 13.91
CA THR A 50 -6.08 -7.33 13.00
C THR A 50 -6.75 -6.03 12.55
N GLN A 51 -6.96 -5.09 13.47
CA GLN A 51 -7.51 -3.75 13.17
C GLN A 51 -6.56 -2.94 12.29
N ILE A 52 -5.26 -2.97 12.59
CA ILE A 52 -4.22 -2.29 11.80
C ILE A 52 -4.25 -2.75 10.35
N ARG A 53 -4.28 -4.08 10.12
CA ARG A 53 -4.31 -4.68 8.77
C ARG A 53 -5.58 -4.29 8.02
N ALA A 54 -6.74 -4.43 8.63
CA ALA A 54 -8.03 -4.13 8.02
C ALA A 54 -8.15 -2.65 7.66
N THR A 55 -7.82 -1.76 8.61
CA THR A 55 -7.86 -0.30 8.39
C THR A 55 -6.93 0.13 7.26
N ALA A 56 -5.70 -0.40 7.21
CA ALA A 56 -4.75 -0.05 6.16
C ALA A 56 -5.24 -0.49 4.77
N LEU A 57 -5.84 -1.70 4.65
CA LEU A 57 -6.41 -2.17 3.39
C LEU A 57 -7.62 -1.35 2.95
N LEU A 58 -8.50 -0.97 3.88
CA LEU A 58 -9.64 -0.08 3.59
C LEU A 58 -9.17 1.29 3.10
N CYS A 59 -8.19 1.89 3.77
CA CYS A 59 -7.59 3.17 3.35
C CYS A 59 -6.95 3.06 1.97
N ASN A 60 -6.26 1.95 1.67
CA ASN A 60 -5.74 1.69 0.33
C ASN A 60 -6.85 1.69 -0.73
N VAL A 61 -7.91 0.91 -0.51
CA VAL A 61 -9.05 0.84 -1.44
C VAL A 61 -9.60 2.23 -1.72
N MET A 62 -9.79 3.04 -0.68
CA MET A 62 -10.33 4.40 -0.83
C MET A 62 -9.44 5.30 -1.69
N VAL A 63 -8.13 5.29 -1.42
CA VAL A 63 -7.18 6.15 -2.15
C VAL A 63 -6.99 5.69 -3.59
N VAL A 64 -6.72 4.39 -3.79
CA VAL A 64 -6.36 3.91 -5.14
C VAL A 64 -7.53 3.82 -6.09
N THR A 65 -8.77 3.75 -5.61
CA THR A 65 -9.95 3.76 -6.47
C THR A 65 -9.97 5.02 -7.34
N GLY A 66 -9.69 6.19 -6.77
CA GLY A 66 -9.57 7.44 -7.52
C GLY A 66 -8.47 7.38 -8.59
N ASN A 67 -7.30 6.86 -8.22
CA ASN A 67 -6.18 6.70 -9.15
C ASN A 67 -6.49 5.72 -10.28
N VAL A 68 -7.12 4.59 -9.96
CA VAL A 68 -7.52 3.58 -10.96
C VAL A 68 -8.49 4.19 -11.97
N LEU A 69 -9.52 4.89 -11.51
CA LEU A 69 -10.47 5.56 -12.40
C LEU A 69 -9.79 6.60 -13.31
N LEU A 70 -8.88 7.41 -12.75
CA LEU A 70 -8.12 8.39 -13.51
C LEU A 70 -7.24 7.74 -14.60
N TYR A 71 -6.50 6.68 -14.25
CA TYR A 71 -5.66 5.96 -15.20
C TYR A 71 -6.46 5.17 -16.24
N MET A 72 -7.66 4.70 -15.92
CA MET A 72 -8.59 4.11 -16.89
C MET A 72 -9.04 5.15 -17.93
N GLN A 73 -9.45 6.33 -17.48
CA GLN A 73 -9.82 7.44 -18.37
C GLN A 73 -8.67 7.87 -19.28
N GLN A 74 -7.44 7.86 -18.74
CA GLN A 74 -6.22 8.20 -19.49
C GLN A 74 -5.69 7.06 -20.35
N LYS A 75 -6.37 5.91 -20.43
CA LYS A 75 -5.96 4.71 -21.20
C LYS A 75 -4.54 4.23 -20.90
N GLN A 76 -4.12 4.31 -19.63
CA GLN A 76 -2.76 3.96 -19.21
C GLN A 76 -2.54 2.47 -18.94
N TYR A 77 -3.57 1.63 -19.04
CA TYR A 77 -3.45 0.20 -18.78
C TYR A 77 -3.05 -0.60 -20.02
N ASN A 78 -2.03 -1.43 -19.87
CA ASN A 78 -1.73 -2.51 -20.79
C ASN A 78 -2.34 -3.82 -20.24
N TRP A 79 -3.61 -4.05 -20.53
CA TRP A 79 -4.36 -5.17 -19.96
C TRP A 79 -3.74 -6.53 -20.26
N LYS A 80 -3.06 -6.71 -21.41
CA LYS A 80 -2.35 -7.96 -21.75
C LYS A 80 -1.25 -8.28 -20.74
N LYS A 81 -0.62 -7.27 -20.15
CA LYS A 81 0.42 -7.42 -19.13
C LYS A 81 -0.16 -7.41 -17.70
N VAL A 82 -1.19 -6.61 -17.44
CA VAL A 82 -1.81 -6.43 -16.12
C VAL A 82 -2.57 -7.67 -15.67
N ILE A 83 -3.40 -8.26 -16.58
CA ILE A 83 -4.25 -9.40 -16.25
C ILE A 83 -3.45 -10.61 -15.73
N PRO A 84 -2.39 -11.10 -16.41
CA PRO A 84 -1.63 -12.23 -15.89
C PRO A 84 -0.99 -11.99 -14.52
N LEU A 85 -0.56 -10.76 -14.27
CA LEU A 85 0.02 -10.37 -12.99
C LEU A 85 -1.01 -10.39 -11.86
N THR A 86 -2.21 -9.86 -12.11
CA THR A 86 -3.27 -9.71 -11.10
C THR A 86 -4.07 -10.99 -10.88
N LEU A 87 -4.28 -11.79 -11.92
CA LEU A 87 -5.06 -13.03 -11.86
C LEU A 87 -4.50 -14.01 -10.81
N PHE A 88 -3.19 -14.14 -10.73
CA PHE A 88 -2.54 -14.99 -9.73
C PHE A 88 -2.39 -14.29 -8.37
N SER A 89 -2.29 -12.97 -8.36
CA SER A 89 -2.14 -12.25 -7.09
C SER A 89 -3.43 -12.22 -6.25
N ILE A 90 -4.60 -12.16 -6.89
CA ILE A 90 -5.89 -12.11 -6.21
C ILE A 90 -6.11 -13.32 -5.28
N PRO A 91 -6.07 -14.59 -5.77
CA PRO A 91 -6.25 -15.74 -4.89
C PRO A 91 -5.15 -15.85 -3.83
N MET A 92 -3.92 -15.46 -4.16
CA MET A 92 -2.81 -15.48 -3.22
C MET A 92 -2.94 -14.40 -2.15
N ALA A 93 -3.46 -13.21 -2.46
CA ALA A 93 -3.77 -12.18 -1.47
C ALA A 93 -4.92 -12.60 -0.55
N PHE A 94 -5.94 -13.30 -1.08
CA PHE A 94 -6.99 -13.90 -0.27
C PHE A 94 -6.40 -14.92 0.72
N LEU A 95 -5.59 -15.86 0.25
CA LEU A 95 -4.93 -16.87 1.10
C LEU A 95 -4.06 -16.20 2.17
N GLY A 96 -3.26 -15.19 1.79
CA GLY A 96 -2.45 -14.43 2.75
C GLY A 96 -3.30 -13.72 3.81
N GLY A 97 -4.43 -13.15 3.42
CA GLY A 97 -5.39 -12.52 4.34
C GLY A 97 -6.09 -13.53 5.26
N TYR A 98 -6.44 -14.68 4.71
CA TYR A 98 -7.12 -15.78 5.43
C TYR A 98 -6.25 -16.43 6.49
N LEU A 99 -4.92 -16.48 6.31
CA LEU A 99 -4.01 -17.12 7.25
C LEU A 99 -4.07 -16.44 8.63
N ARG A 100 -4.26 -17.29 9.64
CA ARG A 100 -4.15 -16.88 11.03
C ARG A 100 -2.67 -16.82 11.40
N ILE A 101 -2.22 -15.66 11.79
CA ILE A 101 -0.84 -15.42 12.22
C ILE A 101 -0.85 -14.82 13.61
N SER A 102 0.17 -15.15 14.41
CA SER A 102 0.32 -14.52 15.73
C SER A 102 0.71 -13.05 15.59
N GLN A 103 0.42 -12.27 16.61
CA GLN A 103 0.78 -10.85 16.65
C GLN A 103 2.29 -10.65 16.48
N THR A 104 3.10 -11.43 17.15
CA THR A 104 4.57 -11.37 17.05
C THR A 104 5.03 -11.65 15.63
N PHE A 105 4.53 -12.72 15.00
CA PHE A 105 4.87 -13.05 13.62
C PHE A 105 4.45 -11.93 12.65
N PHE A 106 3.26 -11.35 12.85
CA PHE A 106 2.80 -10.22 12.05
C PHE A 106 3.77 -9.03 12.11
N PHE A 107 4.16 -8.60 13.31
CA PHE A 107 5.04 -7.43 13.45
C PHE A 107 6.46 -7.71 12.96
N ILE A 108 6.99 -8.91 13.12
CA ILE A 108 8.27 -9.30 12.54
C ILE A 108 8.19 -9.27 11.00
N LEU A 109 7.15 -9.89 10.41
CA LEU A 109 6.95 -9.88 8.97
C LEU A 109 6.74 -8.46 8.43
N LEU A 110 5.94 -7.64 9.13
CA LEU A 110 5.74 -6.23 8.80
C LEU A 110 7.08 -5.47 8.83
N GLY A 111 7.87 -5.64 9.87
CA GLY A 111 9.18 -5.00 9.98
C GLY A 111 10.11 -5.35 8.82
N PHE A 112 10.28 -6.63 8.51
CA PHE A 112 11.11 -7.06 7.38
C PHE A 112 10.58 -6.58 6.03
N THR A 113 9.28 -6.65 5.80
CA THR A 113 8.67 -6.19 4.55
C THR A 113 8.80 -4.69 4.36
N LEU A 114 8.62 -3.90 5.42
CA LEU A 114 8.83 -2.45 5.39
C LEU A 114 10.31 -2.10 5.16
N LEU A 115 11.24 -2.81 5.81
CA LEU A 115 12.67 -2.59 5.62
C LEU A 115 13.10 -2.90 4.18
N PHE A 116 12.65 -4.03 3.65
CA PHE A 116 12.89 -4.40 2.25
C PHE A 116 12.31 -3.36 1.29
N ALA A 117 11.10 -2.87 1.57
CA ALA A 117 10.47 -1.81 0.79
C ALA A 117 11.27 -0.50 0.83
N ALA A 118 11.77 -0.09 1.99
CA ALA A 118 12.60 1.11 2.14
C ALA A 118 13.89 0.99 1.32
N ILE A 119 14.57 -0.15 1.39
CA ILE A 119 15.80 -0.44 0.62
C ILE A 119 15.52 -0.38 -0.89
N THR A 120 14.46 -1.06 -1.35
CA THR A 120 14.11 -1.08 -2.78
C THR A 120 13.73 0.30 -3.31
N MET A 121 12.99 1.11 -2.53
CA MET A 121 12.67 2.49 -2.87
C MET A 121 13.93 3.36 -2.96
N TRP A 122 14.91 3.14 -2.10
CA TRP A 122 16.17 3.88 -2.11
C TRP A 122 17.03 3.54 -3.34
N ILE A 123 17.12 2.26 -3.69
CA ILE A 123 17.92 1.78 -4.84
C ILE A 123 17.26 2.13 -6.17
N SER A 124 15.94 2.03 -6.29
CA SER A 124 15.20 2.24 -7.54
C SER A 124 15.34 3.66 -8.11
N ASN A 125 15.76 4.61 -7.29
CA ASN A 125 16.01 5.99 -7.75
C ASN A 125 17.22 6.12 -8.70
N LYS A 126 18.15 5.14 -8.70
CA LYS A 126 19.36 5.17 -9.55
C LYS A 126 19.13 4.58 -10.95
N VAL A 127 18.02 3.90 -11.19
CA VAL A 127 17.80 3.07 -12.42
C VAL A 127 16.93 3.76 -13.48
N VAL A 128 16.28 4.88 -13.16
CA VAL A 128 15.27 5.51 -14.05
C VAL A 128 15.85 6.30 -15.24
N THR A 129 17.15 6.30 -15.49
CA THR A 129 17.80 7.23 -16.45
C THR A 129 18.14 6.65 -17.81
N ASN A 130 17.79 5.44 -18.18
CA ASN A 130 18.14 4.93 -19.50
C ASN A 130 16.91 4.52 -20.33
N ASN A 131 16.88 5.01 -21.57
CA ASN A 131 16.00 4.62 -22.70
C ASN A 131 16.12 3.12 -23.06
N SER A 132 15.88 2.24 -22.12
CA SER A 132 15.87 0.81 -22.37
C SER A 132 14.53 0.41 -22.99
N LYS A 133 14.59 -0.37 -24.08
CA LYS A 133 13.41 -0.98 -24.71
C LYS A 133 12.61 -1.73 -23.63
N THR A 134 11.32 -1.50 -23.60
CA THR A 134 10.40 -2.24 -22.70
C THR A 134 10.54 -3.75 -22.97
N LYS A 135 10.76 -4.52 -21.89
CA LYS A 135 10.86 -5.98 -21.99
C LYS A 135 9.54 -6.61 -21.60
N ASP A 136 9.06 -7.51 -22.43
CA ASP A 136 7.95 -8.37 -22.04
C ASP A 136 8.48 -9.48 -21.14
N LEU A 137 8.04 -9.49 -19.89
CA LEU A 137 8.28 -10.62 -19.00
C LEU A 137 7.43 -11.82 -19.47
N ASN A 138 8.01 -13.02 -19.43
CA ASN A 138 7.27 -14.25 -19.70
C ASN A 138 6.06 -14.35 -18.77
N LEU A 139 4.97 -14.93 -19.28
CA LEU A 139 3.72 -15.10 -18.54
C LEU A 139 3.93 -15.75 -17.17
N SER A 140 4.78 -16.79 -17.09
CA SER A 140 5.11 -17.49 -15.86
C SER A 140 5.82 -16.58 -14.82
N LYS A 141 6.69 -15.68 -15.27
CA LYS A 141 7.36 -14.71 -14.37
C LYS A 141 6.39 -13.69 -13.83
N ASN A 142 5.48 -13.16 -14.67
CA ASN A 142 4.43 -12.24 -14.21
C ASN A 142 3.52 -12.92 -13.19
N ALA A 143 3.10 -14.16 -13.44
CA ALA A 143 2.30 -14.95 -12.52
C ALA A 143 3.02 -15.19 -11.18
N GLY A 144 4.30 -15.58 -11.22
CA GLY A 144 5.11 -15.82 -10.03
C GLY A 144 5.28 -14.56 -9.17
N TYR A 145 5.64 -13.45 -9.79
CA TYR A 145 5.77 -12.16 -9.07
C TYR A 145 4.43 -11.70 -8.50
N GLY A 146 3.36 -11.79 -9.29
CA GLY A 146 2.01 -11.44 -8.83
C GLY A 146 1.60 -12.29 -7.63
N GLY A 147 1.79 -13.61 -7.70
CA GLY A 147 1.42 -14.54 -6.64
C GLY A 147 2.17 -14.31 -5.34
N ILE A 148 3.51 -14.22 -5.39
CA ILE A 148 4.34 -14.02 -4.20
C ILE A 148 4.03 -12.66 -3.54
N ILE A 149 3.99 -11.60 -4.34
CA ILE A 149 3.70 -10.26 -3.83
C ILE A 149 2.27 -10.19 -3.28
N GLY A 150 1.31 -10.80 -3.98
CA GLY A 150 -0.08 -10.88 -3.54
C GLY A 150 -0.21 -11.59 -2.19
N PHE A 151 0.43 -12.74 -2.01
CA PHE A 151 0.41 -13.50 -0.77
C PHE A 151 0.97 -12.70 0.42
N ILE A 152 2.18 -12.16 0.29
CA ILE A 152 2.81 -11.34 1.33
C ILE A 152 1.96 -10.10 1.62
N SER A 153 1.44 -9.48 0.57
CA SER A 153 0.58 -8.30 0.67
C SER A 153 -0.71 -8.57 1.43
N GLY A 154 -1.38 -9.67 1.16
CA GLY A 154 -2.59 -10.10 1.87
C GLY A 154 -2.30 -10.42 3.34
N MET A 155 -1.17 -11.10 3.60
CA MET A 155 -0.76 -11.48 4.95
C MET A 155 -0.43 -10.26 5.82
N VAL A 156 0.27 -9.28 5.27
CA VAL A 156 0.68 -8.07 6.00
C VAL A 156 -0.38 -6.97 5.96
N GLY A 157 -1.18 -6.89 4.90
CA GLY A 157 -2.17 -5.82 4.72
C GLY A 157 -1.65 -4.57 4.00
N ILE A 158 -0.59 -4.70 3.17
CA ILE A 158 0.06 -3.58 2.47
C ILE A 158 -0.63 -3.22 1.14
N GLY A 159 -1.30 -4.19 0.48
CA GLY A 159 -1.83 -4.02 -0.87
C GLY A 159 -0.82 -4.27 -2.00
N GLY A 160 0.46 -4.49 -1.71
CA GLY A 160 1.51 -5.01 -2.61
C GLY A 160 2.20 -4.01 -3.54
N GLY A 161 1.66 -2.82 -3.75
CA GLY A 161 2.20 -1.85 -4.71
C GLY A 161 3.63 -1.40 -4.42
N ILE A 162 4.00 -1.34 -3.16
CA ILE A 162 5.34 -0.92 -2.72
C ILE A 162 6.43 -1.93 -3.16
N PHE A 163 6.08 -3.19 -3.34
CA PHE A 163 6.98 -4.23 -3.84
C PHE A 163 6.93 -4.31 -5.37
N LEU A 164 5.70 -4.21 -5.92
CA LEU A 164 5.48 -4.38 -7.35
C LEU A 164 6.13 -3.26 -8.17
N ALA A 165 5.94 -2.00 -7.80
CA ALA A 165 6.41 -0.89 -8.61
C ALA A 165 7.95 -0.85 -8.77
N PRO A 166 8.77 -1.00 -7.70
CA PRO A 166 10.22 -1.11 -7.87
C PRO A 166 10.63 -2.29 -8.75
N LEU A 167 9.97 -3.45 -8.60
CA LEU A 167 10.24 -4.62 -9.41
C LEU A 167 9.98 -4.36 -10.90
N LEU A 168 8.84 -3.75 -11.23
CA LEU A 168 8.49 -3.42 -12.59
C LEU A 168 9.42 -2.36 -13.20
N HIS A 169 9.88 -1.40 -12.39
CA HIS A 169 10.89 -0.43 -12.81
C HIS A 169 12.25 -1.08 -13.08
N LEU A 170 12.73 -1.94 -12.19
CA LEU A 170 14.00 -2.65 -12.34
C LEU A 170 14.02 -3.57 -13.56
N THR A 171 12.88 -4.15 -13.91
CA THR A 171 12.75 -5.04 -15.08
C THR A 171 12.46 -4.31 -16.38
N ASN A 172 12.35 -2.97 -16.37
CA ASN A 172 11.94 -2.15 -17.53
C ASN A 172 10.64 -2.67 -18.18
N TRP A 173 9.68 -3.02 -17.35
CA TRP A 173 8.45 -3.71 -17.76
C TRP A 173 7.55 -2.87 -18.67
N ASP A 174 7.41 -1.57 -18.39
CA ASP A 174 6.69 -0.59 -19.22
C ASP A 174 7.11 0.83 -18.84
N THR A 175 6.46 1.85 -19.42
CA THR A 175 6.72 3.25 -19.08
C THR A 175 6.35 3.55 -17.61
N PRO A 176 7.01 4.52 -16.96
CA PRO A 176 6.76 4.84 -15.55
C PRO A 176 5.28 5.09 -15.23
N LYS A 177 4.55 5.75 -16.14
CA LYS A 177 3.12 6.04 -15.97
C LYS A 177 2.26 4.79 -16.02
N LYS A 178 2.56 3.86 -16.93
CA LYS A 178 1.86 2.57 -17.01
C LYS A 178 2.21 1.66 -15.83
N ILE A 179 3.44 1.72 -15.32
CA ILE A 179 3.83 1.01 -14.10
C ILE A 179 3.03 1.53 -12.89
N ALA A 180 2.90 2.87 -12.75
CA ALA A 180 2.10 3.47 -11.69
C ALA A 180 0.62 3.07 -11.79
N ALA A 181 0.05 3.09 -13.00
CA ALA A 181 -1.30 2.61 -13.25
C ALA A 181 -1.46 1.13 -12.86
N THR A 182 -0.55 0.26 -13.31
CA THR A 182 -0.56 -1.18 -12.97
C THR A 182 -0.47 -1.40 -11.46
N ALA A 183 0.42 -0.67 -10.78
CA ALA A 183 0.56 -0.75 -9.33
C ALA A 183 -0.72 -0.31 -8.61
N SER A 184 -1.39 0.77 -9.06
CA SER A 184 -2.67 1.21 -8.49
C SER A 184 -3.75 0.13 -8.60
N PHE A 185 -3.91 -0.48 -9.78
CA PHE A 185 -4.88 -1.54 -9.99
C PHE A 185 -4.53 -2.79 -9.15
N PHE A 186 -3.26 -3.16 -9.11
CA PHE A 186 -2.77 -4.28 -8.30
C PHE A 186 -3.05 -4.06 -6.80
N ILE A 187 -2.80 -2.85 -6.29
CA ILE A 187 -3.13 -2.48 -4.90
C ILE A 187 -4.62 -2.63 -4.65
N LEU A 188 -5.46 -2.13 -5.56
CA LEU A 188 -6.91 -2.18 -5.41
C LEU A 188 -7.41 -3.61 -5.26
N VAL A 189 -7.10 -4.47 -6.24
CA VAL A 189 -7.61 -5.85 -6.25
C VAL A 189 -7.04 -6.69 -5.12
N ASN A 190 -5.77 -6.51 -4.76
CA ASN A 190 -5.16 -7.26 -3.65
C ASN A 190 -5.61 -6.74 -2.29
N SER A 191 -5.90 -5.44 -2.13
CA SER A 191 -6.46 -4.91 -0.90
C SER A 191 -7.87 -5.42 -0.66
N ILE A 192 -8.71 -5.46 -1.69
CA ILE A 192 -10.06 -6.05 -1.60
C ILE A 192 -9.96 -7.54 -1.30
N SER A 193 -9.15 -8.28 -2.05
CA SER A 193 -9.01 -9.73 -1.89
C SER A 193 -8.44 -10.11 -0.52
N GLY A 194 -7.39 -9.42 -0.06
CA GLY A 194 -6.80 -9.62 1.25
C GLY A 194 -7.76 -9.27 2.40
N LEU A 195 -8.56 -8.20 2.23
CA LEU A 195 -9.60 -7.83 3.21
C LEU A 195 -10.70 -8.88 3.31
N ILE A 196 -11.17 -9.42 2.17
CA ILE A 196 -12.13 -10.53 2.15
C ILE A 196 -11.53 -11.75 2.86
N GLY A 197 -10.24 -12.07 2.59
CA GLY A 197 -9.55 -13.16 3.29
C GLY A 197 -9.49 -12.93 4.80
N GLN A 198 -9.20 -11.71 5.26
CA GLN A 198 -9.19 -11.37 6.69
C GLN A 198 -10.58 -11.44 7.31
N TYR A 199 -11.62 -11.03 6.59
CA TYR A 199 -13.00 -11.07 7.06
C TYR A 199 -13.48 -12.47 7.44
N THR A 200 -12.94 -13.51 6.80
CA THR A 200 -13.24 -14.91 7.15
C THR A 200 -12.57 -15.38 8.44
N ASN A 201 -11.68 -14.57 9.04
CA ASN A 201 -11.03 -14.90 10.30
C ASN A 201 -11.94 -14.49 11.48
N PRO A 202 -12.23 -15.39 12.45
CA PRO A 202 -13.02 -15.07 13.65
C PRO A 202 -12.47 -13.92 14.50
N GLU A 203 -11.16 -13.67 14.44
CA GLU A 203 -10.51 -12.57 15.16
C GLU A 203 -10.58 -11.25 14.39
N PHE A 204 -11.24 -11.22 13.23
CA PHE A 204 -11.39 -10.00 12.45
C PHE A 204 -12.15 -8.94 13.23
N SER A 205 -11.53 -7.78 13.36
CA SER A 205 -12.14 -6.63 14.02
C SER A 205 -11.71 -5.35 13.35
N ILE A 206 -12.58 -4.34 13.39
CA ILE A 206 -12.31 -2.99 12.90
C ILE A 206 -12.73 -2.01 14.00
N ASP A 207 -11.84 -1.10 14.35
CA ASP A 207 -12.22 0.07 15.14
C ASP A 207 -12.91 1.09 14.19
N TRP A 208 -14.23 1.00 14.10
CA TRP A 208 -15.00 1.86 13.21
C TRP A 208 -14.97 3.33 13.60
N ASN A 209 -14.73 3.66 14.87
CA ASN A 209 -14.66 5.06 15.33
C ASN A 209 -13.46 5.77 14.69
N LEU A 210 -12.29 5.17 14.78
CA LEU A 210 -11.08 5.73 14.16
C LEU A 210 -11.07 5.49 12.64
N THR A 211 -11.41 4.28 12.19
CA THR A 211 -11.33 3.91 10.77
C THR A 211 -12.21 4.78 9.88
N SER A 212 -13.44 5.11 10.29
CA SER A 212 -14.32 5.97 9.49
C SER A 212 -13.74 7.37 9.27
N ILE A 213 -13.13 7.95 10.31
CA ILE A 213 -12.46 9.25 10.20
C ILE A 213 -11.27 9.16 9.26
N LEU A 214 -10.46 8.09 9.39
CA LEU A 214 -9.32 7.87 8.52
C LEU A 214 -9.74 7.67 7.06
N LEU A 215 -10.84 6.94 6.80
CA LEU A 215 -11.37 6.75 5.44
C LEU A 215 -11.76 8.07 4.78
N ILE A 216 -12.47 8.94 5.50
CA ILE A 216 -12.82 10.28 5.00
C ILE A 216 -11.55 11.08 4.73
N THR A 217 -10.61 11.06 5.67
CA THR A 217 -9.34 11.77 5.58
C THR A 217 -8.53 11.35 4.36
N VAL A 218 -8.35 10.04 4.15
CA VAL A 218 -7.58 9.53 3.02
C VAL A 218 -8.31 9.69 1.69
N PHE A 219 -9.64 9.67 1.70
CA PHE A 219 -10.43 9.95 0.50
C PHE A 219 -10.19 11.39 0.02
N ILE A 220 -10.31 12.36 0.93
CA ILE A 220 -10.06 13.78 0.61
C ILE A 220 -8.61 13.98 0.17
N GLY A 221 -7.64 13.48 0.94
CA GLY A 221 -6.22 13.55 0.61
C GLY A 221 -5.88 12.87 -0.72
N GLY A 222 -6.47 11.69 -0.96
CA GLY A 222 -6.31 10.94 -2.21
C GLY A 222 -6.83 11.69 -3.44
N GLN A 223 -8.00 12.33 -3.33
CA GLN A 223 -8.57 13.14 -4.43
C GLN A 223 -7.72 14.40 -4.72
N ILE A 224 -7.20 15.04 -3.68
CA ILE A 224 -6.29 16.17 -3.84
C ILE A 224 -5.01 15.70 -4.52
N GLY A 225 -4.36 14.64 -3.98
CA GLY A 225 -3.10 14.12 -4.50
C GLY A 225 -3.18 13.65 -5.95
N SER A 226 -4.23 12.92 -6.33
CA SER A 226 -4.41 12.43 -7.71
C SER A 226 -4.53 13.55 -8.74
N ARG A 227 -5.11 14.69 -8.35
CA ARG A 227 -5.25 15.87 -9.22
C ARG A 227 -4.00 16.74 -9.24
N MET A 228 -3.20 16.73 -8.16
CA MET A 228 -1.94 17.49 -8.08
C MET A 228 -0.81 16.90 -8.92
N SER A 229 -0.95 15.69 -9.41
CA SER A 229 -0.06 14.92 -10.29
C SER A 229 1.25 15.63 -10.67
N ASN A 230 2.35 15.31 -9.97
CA ASN A 230 3.75 15.70 -10.28
C ASN A 230 4.10 17.19 -10.29
N GLN A 231 3.21 18.11 -9.91
CA GLN A 231 3.49 19.55 -9.99
C GLN A 231 4.33 20.08 -8.83
N PHE A 232 4.24 19.50 -7.63
CA PHE A 232 4.87 20.04 -6.43
C PHE A 232 6.05 19.23 -5.88
N PHE A 233 6.04 17.91 -6.08
CA PHE A 233 7.12 17.06 -5.58
C PHE A 233 7.65 16.14 -6.68
N SER A 234 8.96 16.06 -6.82
CA SER A 234 9.52 15.04 -7.69
C SER A 234 9.26 13.65 -7.10
N SER A 235 8.91 12.71 -7.95
CA SER A 235 8.73 11.30 -7.57
C SER A 235 9.89 10.75 -6.72
N THR A 236 11.11 11.25 -6.97
CA THR A 236 12.34 10.87 -6.26
C THR A 236 12.37 11.38 -4.81
N GLN A 237 12.00 12.65 -4.59
CA GLN A 237 11.97 13.23 -3.23
C GLN A 237 10.94 12.53 -2.36
N LEU A 238 9.77 12.25 -2.93
CA LEU A 238 8.71 11.54 -2.26
C LEU A 238 9.14 10.12 -1.83
N LYS A 239 9.74 9.37 -2.77
CA LYS A 239 10.26 8.02 -2.48
C LYS A 239 11.31 8.04 -1.36
N LYS A 240 12.22 9.02 -1.36
CA LYS A 240 13.24 9.15 -0.31
C LYS A 240 12.63 9.46 1.06
N ALA A 241 11.72 10.44 1.15
CA ALA A 241 11.06 10.78 2.41
C ALA A 241 10.28 9.59 2.99
N THR A 242 9.53 8.89 2.13
CA THR A 242 8.81 7.67 2.50
C THR A 242 9.75 6.57 2.95
N ALA A 243 10.85 6.33 2.22
CA ALA A 243 11.82 5.29 2.57
C ALA A 243 12.43 5.53 3.96
N ILE A 244 12.74 6.78 4.30
CA ILE A 244 13.27 7.15 5.62
C ILE A 244 12.22 6.86 6.72
N LEU A 245 10.98 7.31 6.52
CA LEU A 245 9.90 7.07 7.49
C LEU A 245 9.68 5.57 7.73
N ILE A 246 9.55 4.81 6.64
CA ILE A 246 9.29 3.37 6.70
C ILE A 246 10.48 2.64 7.32
N ALA A 247 11.73 3.01 6.98
CA ALA A 247 12.93 2.42 7.56
C ALA A 247 12.99 2.66 9.09
N PHE A 248 12.72 3.89 9.52
CA PHE A 248 12.69 4.21 10.95
C PHE A 248 11.67 3.36 11.71
N VAL A 249 10.43 3.28 11.19
CA VAL A 249 9.38 2.48 11.83
C VAL A 249 9.70 0.99 11.80
N SER A 250 10.23 0.48 10.69
CA SER A 250 10.58 -0.93 10.56
C SER A 250 11.65 -1.35 11.58
N ILE A 251 12.70 -0.54 11.73
CA ILE A 251 13.76 -0.79 12.71
C ILE A 251 13.17 -0.80 14.14
N ARG A 252 12.31 0.16 14.44
CA ARG A 252 11.65 0.25 15.75
C ARG A 252 10.76 -0.95 16.06
N ILE A 253 10.02 -1.45 15.07
CA ILE A 253 9.20 -2.65 15.19
C ILE A 253 10.08 -3.89 15.39
N LEU A 254 11.12 -4.04 14.58
CA LEU A 254 12.00 -5.20 14.67
C LEU A 254 12.74 -5.25 16.02
N ILE A 255 13.23 -4.13 16.53
CA ILE A 255 13.85 -4.09 17.87
C ILE A 255 12.85 -4.52 18.95
N LYS A 256 11.60 -4.05 18.88
CA LYS A 256 10.57 -4.37 19.90
C LYS A 256 10.15 -5.84 19.91
N TYR A 257 10.16 -6.52 18.76
CA TYR A 257 9.58 -7.86 18.62
C TYR A 257 10.61 -8.97 18.40
N LEU A 258 11.88 -8.64 18.16
CA LEU A 258 12.98 -9.60 18.08
C LEU A 258 13.83 -9.64 19.36
N PHE A 259 13.90 -8.53 20.08
CA PHE A 259 14.66 -8.34 21.31
C PHE A 259 13.77 -7.88 22.46
#